data_2d12ac262c9453a0303416ad5620c602
#
_entry.id   2d12ac262c9453a0303416ad5620c602
#
_cell.length_a   1.000
_cell.length_b   1.000
_cell.length_c   1.000
_cell.angle_alpha   90.00
_cell.angle_beta   90.00
_cell.angle_gamma   90.00
#
_symmetry.space_group_name_H-M   'P 1'
#
loop_
_entity.id
_entity.type
_entity.pdbx_description
1 polymer ?
#
loop_
_entity_poly.entity_id
_entity_poly.type
_entity_poly.pdbx_seq_one_letter_code
_entity_poly.pdbx_strand_id
1 'polypeptide(L)'
;MTRRDYLELMAAGAAAAATPLTAAGGDADREARMKWWHEARFGMFIHWGLYSVLGRHEWVMENEGIPVAEYEQLAKRFKPKPNAARDWAKLAKASGQKYMVMTTKHHEGFCHFDSKLTSYCAPKQGPGRDLVKEYVEAARAEGMRVGFYYSLMDWHHPDGARCATDEAARLRFVAYIHGQIRELLTNYGKIDILWYDVSWPLDAKGWESEKMNDMVFQLQPAITVNNRDRKSVV
;
A
#
# COMPACT_ATOMS: atom_id res chain seq x y z
N MET A 1 -3.22 9.37 45.38
CA MET A 1 -3.69 8.79 44.11
C MET A 1 -3.17 7.37 44.03
N THR A 2 -4.02 6.38 44.28
CA THR A 2 -3.64 4.98 44.33
C THR A 2 -3.70 4.37 42.92
N ARG A 3 -3.07 3.21 42.75
CA ARG A 3 -3.10 2.45 41.45
C ARG A 3 -4.55 2.11 41.01
N ARG A 4 -5.46 2.06 41.94
CA ARG A 4 -6.89 1.82 41.74
C ARG A 4 -7.59 3.07 41.18
N ASP A 5 -7.25 4.25 41.70
CA ASP A 5 -7.80 5.54 41.23
C ASP A 5 -7.38 5.83 39.77
N TYR A 6 -6.17 5.39 39.39
CA TYR A 6 -5.67 5.53 38.00
C TYR A 6 -6.40 4.60 37.03
N LEU A 7 -6.76 3.38 37.45
CA LEU A 7 -7.50 2.44 36.62
C LEU A 7 -8.98 2.81 36.47
N GLU A 8 -9.58 3.45 37.48
CA GLU A 8 -10.94 3.95 37.40
C GLU A 8 -11.04 5.22 36.53
N LEU A 9 -10.00 6.06 36.51
CA LEU A 9 -9.93 7.24 35.63
C LEU A 9 -9.75 6.85 34.14
N MET A 10 -9.06 5.73 33.86
CA MET A 10 -8.88 5.21 32.51
C MET A 10 -10.11 4.45 32.00
N ALA A 11 -10.98 3.97 32.90
CA ALA A 11 -12.24 3.30 32.55
C ALA A 11 -13.41 4.26 32.24
N ALA A 12 -13.31 5.52 32.68
CA ALA A 12 -14.37 6.53 32.47
C ALA A 12 -14.21 7.37 31.20
N GLY A 13 -13.14 7.20 30.45
CA GLY A 13 -12.81 8.01 29.29
C GLY A 13 -12.69 7.21 28.00
N ALA A 14 -13.74 6.56 27.49
CA ALA A 14 -13.93 6.21 26.08
C ALA A 14 -15.09 5.21 25.87
N ALA A 15 -16.28 5.57 26.30
CA ALA A 15 -17.49 4.99 25.68
C ALA A 15 -18.02 5.97 24.63
N ALA A 16 -17.18 6.37 23.69
CA ALA A 16 -17.69 6.72 22.37
C ALA A 16 -18.08 5.39 21.73
N ALA A 17 -19.39 5.14 21.64
CA ALA A 17 -19.95 4.02 20.91
C ALA A 17 -19.39 4.09 19.48
N ALA A 18 -18.36 3.33 19.19
CA ALA A 18 -17.98 3.03 17.82
C ALA A 18 -19.14 2.19 17.27
N THR A 19 -20.06 2.84 16.58
CA THR A 19 -20.95 2.14 15.66
C THR A 19 -20.06 1.29 14.77
N PRO A 20 -20.28 -0.03 14.66
CA PRO A 20 -19.53 -0.84 13.70
C PRO A 20 -19.86 -0.25 12.33
N LEU A 21 -18.88 0.42 11.71
CA LEU A 21 -18.90 0.72 10.29
C LEU A 21 -18.85 -0.65 9.60
N THR A 22 -20.01 -1.14 9.19
CA THR A 22 -20.09 -2.27 8.28
C THR A 22 -19.33 -1.87 7.02
N ALA A 23 -18.49 -2.73 6.50
CA ALA A 23 -17.62 -2.53 5.33
C ALA A 23 -18.38 -2.21 4.02
N ALA A 24 -19.69 -2.19 4.05
CA ALA A 24 -20.59 -1.72 3.02
C ALA A 24 -21.35 -0.51 3.57
N GLY A 25 -20.77 0.69 3.46
CA GLY A 25 -21.59 1.89 3.37
C GLY A 25 -22.61 1.64 2.25
N GLY A 26 -23.90 2.02 2.45
CA GLY A 26 -24.92 1.85 1.42
C GLY A 26 -24.51 2.51 0.10
N ASP A 27 -25.21 2.22 -0.99
CA ASP A 27 -24.88 2.74 -2.34
C ASP A 27 -24.68 4.27 -2.35
N ALA A 28 -25.43 5.01 -1.54
CA ALA A 28 -25.29 6.47 -1.38
C ALA A 28 -23.91 6.88 -0.79
N ASP A 29 -23.40 6.14 0.20
CA ASP A 29 -22.09 6.43 0.79
C ASP A 29 -20.97 6.10 -0.19
N ARG A 30 -21.15 5.04 -0.98
CA ARG A 30 -20.23 4.68 -2.06
C ARG A 30 -20.23 5.75 -3.15
N GLU A 31 -21.39 6.19 -3.63
CA GLU A 31 -21.48 7.24 -4.64
C GLU A 31 -20.82 8.54 -4.16
N ALA A 32 -21.09 8.96 -2.93
CA ALA A 32 -20.48 10.14 -2.34
C ALA A 32 -18.95 10.03 -2.28
N ARG A 33 -18.42 8.86 -1.90
CA ARG A 33 -16.97 8.56 -1.85
C ARG A 33 -16.36 8.55 -3.23
N MET A 34 -17.05 8.01 -4.24
CA MET A 34 -16.55 7.85 -5.61
C MET A 34 -16.73 9.11 -6.48
N LYS A 35 -17.53 10.08 -6.05
CA LYS A 35 -17.84 11.29 -6.84
C LYS A 35 -16.58 11.97 -7.38
N TRP A 36 -15.62 12.22 -6.52
CA TRP A 36 -14.38 12.87 -6.92
C TRP A 36 -13.60 12.07 -7.96
N TRP A 37 -13.62 10.73 -7.88
CA TRP A 37 -12.95 9.84 -8.83
C TRP A 37 -13.58 9.94 -10.22
N HIS A 38 -14.90 9.93 -10.29
CA HIS A 38 -15.63 10.12 -11.54
C HIS A 38 -15.40 11.50 -12.17
N GLU A 39 -15.22 12.53 -11.35
CA GLU A 39 -14.94 13.89 -11.81
C GLU A 39 -13.47 14.07 -12.22
N ALA A 40 -12.55 13.40 -11.56
CA ALA A 40 -11.10 13.57 -11.77
C ALA A 40 -10.64 13.07 -13.15
N ARG A 41 -11.09 11.90 -13.58
CA ARG A 41 -10.88 11.26 -14.90
C ARG A 41 -9.44 11.12 -15.38
N PHE A 42 -8.49 11.91 -14.89
CA PHE A 42 -7.11 11.95 -15.38
C PHE A 42 -6.12 12.02 -14.22
N GLY A 43 -5.24 11.04 -14.16
CA GLY A 43 -4.21 10.93 -13.13
C GLY A 43 -2.91 10.32 -13.66
N MET A 44 -1.84 10.44 -12.87
CA MET A 44 -0.54 9.85 -13.16
C MET A 44 -0.38 8.56 -12.40
N PHE A 45 0.01 7.48 -13.10
CA PHE A 45 0.45 6.25 -12.48
C PHE A 45 1.97 6.14 -12.61
N ILE A 46 2.68 6.04 -11.49
CA ILE A 46 4.12 5.85 -11.42
C ILE A 46 4.39 4.41 -11.08
N HIS A 47 4.61 3.60 -12.09
CA HIS A 47 4.97 2.20 -11.97
C HIS A 47 6.50 2.09 -11.89
N TRP A 48 7.04 1.91 -10.70
CA TRP A 48 8.46 2.04 -10.43
C TRP A 48 8.94 1.06 -9.36
N GLY A 49 10.15 0.50 -9.49
CA GLY A 49 10.71 -0.48 -8.59
C GLY A 49 12.14 -0.86 -8.96
N LEU A 50 12.69 -1.88 -8.34
CA LEU A 50 14.04 -2.37 -8.62
C LEU A 50 14.23 -2.82 -10.07
N TYR A 51 13.17 -3.29 -10.73
CA TYR A 51 13.17 -3.64 -12.15
C TYR A 51 13.61 -2.47 -13.06
N SER A 52 13.42 -1.22 -12.63
CA SER A 52 13.88 -0.05 -13.38
C SER A 52 15.42 0.04 -13.48
N VAL A 53 16.16 -0.61 -12.58
CA VAL A 53 17.64 -0.72 -12.65
C VAL A 53 18.07 -1.57 -13.83
N LEU A 54 17.26 -2.57 -14.18
CA LEU A 54 17.51 -3.45 -15.32
C LEU A 54 16.97 -2.88 -16.63
N GLY A 55 15.91 -2.09 -16.58
CA GLY A 55 15.34 -1.39 -17.74
C GLY A 55 14.71 -2.32 -18.78
N ARG A 56 14.32 -3.55 -18.40
CA ARG A 56 13.68 -4.51 -19.33
C ARG A 56 12.18 -4.52 -19.19
N HIS A 57 11.62 -4.94 -18.04
CA HIS A 57 10.24 -4.69 -17.63
C HIS A 57 10.02 -5.11 -16.16
N GLU A 58 8.82 -4.88 -15.63
CA GLU A 58 8.52 -5.07 -14.21
C GLU A 58 8.46 -6.54 -13.76
N TRP A 59 8.24 -7.47 -14.69
CA TRP A 59 8.24 -8.93 -14.45
C TRP A 59 9.59 -9.58 -14.75
N VAL A 60 10.66 -8.81 -14.93
CA VAL A 60 11.96 -9.32 -15.32
C VAL A 60 12.51 -10.41 -14.39
N MET A 61 12.26 -10.27 -13.08
CA MET A 61 12.69 -11.28 -12.09
C MET A 61 12.09 -12.66 -12.40
N GLU A 62 10.79 -12.71 -12.63
CA GLU A 62 10.04 -13.95 -12.92
C GLU A 62 10.35 -14.47 -14.32
N ASN A 63 10.24 -13.61 -15.34
CA ASN A 63 10.40 -14.02 -16.74
C ASN A 63 11.81 -14.50 -17.10
N GLU A 64 12.82 -13.98 -16.43
CA GLU A 64 14.22 -14.39 -16.63
C GLU A 64 14.70 -15.39 -15.57
N GLY A 65 13.82 -15.77 -14.63
CA GLY A 65 14.15 -16.72 -13.56
C GLY A 65 15.30 -16.24 -12.66
N ILE A 66 15.38 -14.93 -12.39
CA ILE A 66 16.47 -14.36 -11.58
C ILE A 66 16.28 -14.78 -10.12
N PRO A 67 17.26 -15.49 -9.51
CA PRO A 67 17.14 -15.91 -8.13
C PRO A 67 16.97 -14.73 -7.16
N VAL A 68 16.18 -14.91 -6.09
CA VAL A 68 15.93 -13.88 -5.07
C VAL A 68 17.23 -13.26 -4.56
N ALA A 69 18.23 -14.08 -4.20
CA ALA A 69 19.53 -13.62 -3.67
C ALA A 69 20.32 -12.76 -4.66
N GLU A 70 20.13 -12.96 -5.96
CA GLU A 70 20.73 -12.12 -7.00
C GLU A 70 19.92 -10.83 -7.19
N TYR A 71 18.60 -10.96 -7.31
CA TYR A 71 17.71 -9.82 -7.56
C TYR A 71 17.76 -8.78 -6.44
N GLU A 72 17.81 -9.20 -5.18
CA GLU A 72 17.87 -8.28 -4.04
C GLU A 72 19.12 -7.39 -4.03
N GLN A 73 20.23 -7.78 -4.73
CA GLN A 73 21.41 -6.94 -4.86
C GLN A 73 21.14 -5.67 -5.68
N LEU A 74 20.05 -5.64 -6.47
CA LEU A 74 19.63 -4.45 -7.20
C LEU A 74 19.29 -3.29 -6.26
N ALA A 75 18.87 -3.57 -5.03
CA ALA A 75 18.59 -2.54 -4.03
C ALA A 75 19.80 -1.62 -3.80
N LYS A 76 21.01 -2.16 -3.82
CA LYS A 76 22.27 -1.40 -3.67
C LYS A 76 22.56 -0.50 -4.88
N ARG A 77 22.05 -0.87 -6.04
CA ARG A 77 22.20 -0.14 -7.31
C ARG A 77 21.05 0.84 -7.57
N PHE A 78 19.95 0.72 -6.82
CA PHE A 78 18.79 1.55 -6.95
C PHE A 78 19.05 2.95 -6.39
N LYS A 79 19.31 3.91 -7.28
CA LYS A 79 19.73 5.29 -6.96
C LYS A 79 18.75 6.30 -7.55
N PRO A 80 17.58 6.48 -6.96
CA PRO A 80 16.60 7.46 -7.40
C PRO A 80 17.15 8.89 -7.27
N LYS A 81 16.82 9.75 -8.27
CA LYS A 81 17.17 11.17 -8.22
C LYS A 81 16.58 11.82 -6.96
N PRO A 82 17.28 12.75 -6.30
CA PRO A 82 16.80 13.39 -5.07
C PRO A 82 15.45 14.11 -5.22
N ASN A 83 15.16 14.64 -6.40
CA ASN A 83 13.94 15.44 -6.66
C ASN A 83 12.90 14.69 -7.50
N ALA A 84 13.04 13.39 -7.75
CA ALA A 84 12.18 12.64 -8.65
C ALA A 84 10.68 12.84 -8.32
N ALA A 85 10.30 12.70 -7.06
CA ALA A 85 8.91 12.85 -6.63
C ALA A 85 8.36 14.28 -6.89
N ARG A 86 9.17 15.30 -6.65
CA ARG A 86 8.79 16.71 -6.94
C ARG A 86 8.63 16.97 -8.43
N ASP A 87 9.52 16.41 -9.24
CA ASP A 87 9.47 16.56 -10.70
C ASP A 87 8.20 15.88 -11.25
N TRP A 88 7.85 14.69 -10.77
CA TRP A 88 6.62 14.00 -11.14
C TRP A 88 5.38 14.79 -10.73
N ALA A 89 5.33 15.29 -9.51
CA ALA A 89 4.18 16.05 -9.02
C ALA A 89 3.96 17.34 -9.82
N LYS A 90 5.03 18.09 -10.11
CA LYS A 90 4.97 19.28 -10.98
C LYS A 90 4.49 18.92 -12.39
N LEU A 91 5.00 17.84 -12.97
CA LEU A 91 4.58 17.38 -14.29
C LEU A 91 3.10 17.01 -14.29
N ALA A 92 2.64 16.25 -13.27
CA ALA A 92 1.24 15.89 -13.12
C ALA A 92 0.35 17.13 -13.03
N LYS A 93 0.75 18.13 -12.24
CA LYS A 93 0.05 19.40 -12.12
C LYS A 93 -0.03 20.15 -13.45
N ALA A 94 1.12 20.30 -14.11
CA ALA A 94 1.22 21.00 -15.39
C ALA A 94 0.40 20.34 -16.51
N SER A 95 0.27 19.00 -16.46
CA SER A 95 -0.53 18.21 -17.41
C SER A 95 -2.04 18.24 -17.09
N GLY A 96 -2.47 18.88 -16.02
CA GLY A 96 -3.88 18.95 -15.62
C GLY A 96 -4.40 17.70 -14.89
N GLN A 97 -3.51 16.78 -14.50
CA GLN A 97 -3.87 15.58 -13.72
C GLN A 97 -4.39 15.97 -12.32
N LYS A 98 -5.21 15.10 -11.73
CA LYS A 98 -5.92 15.38 -10.47
C LYS A 98 -5.48 14.50 -9.32
N TYR A 99 -4.83 13.40 -9.61
CA TYR A 99 -4.31 12.45 -8.64
C TYR A 99 -3.06 11.75 -9.17
N MET A 100 -2.32 11.17 -8.26
CA MET A 100 -1.16 10.34 -8.57
C MET A 100 -1.27 9.01 -7.82
N VAL A 101 -0.81 7.93 -8.44
CA VAL A 101 -0.67 6.61 -7.81
C VAL A 101 0.78 6.17 -7.99
N MET A 102 1.44 5.73 -6.92
CA MET A 102 2.81 5.24 -6.97
C MET A 102 2.89 3.79 -6.46
N THR A 103 3.72 2.99 -7.09
CA THR A 103 4.10 1.65 -6.62
C THR A 103 4.81 1.75 -5.27
N THR A 104 4.15 1.31 -4.19
CA THR A 104 4.76 1.27 -2.85
C THR A 104 5.52 -0.03 -2.60
N LYS A 105 5.03 -1.14 -3.14
CA LYS A 105 5.68 -2.45 -3.24
C LYS A 105 5.14 -3.17 -4.48
N HIS A 106 6.05 -3.65 -5.33
CA HIS A 106 5.72 -4.52 -6.47
C HIS A 106 5.90 -6.00 -6.09
N HIS A 107 5.71 -6.93 -7.03
CA HIS A 107 5.77 -8.38 -6.80
C HIS A 107 7.13 -8.87 -6.31
N GLU A 108 8.22 -8.17 -6.63
CA GLU A 108 9.57 -8.50 -6.16
C GLU A 108 9.80 -8.23 -4.66
N GLY A 109 8.79 -7.69 -3.97
CA GLY A 109 8.77 -7.55 -2.52
C GLY A 109 9.50 -6.34 -1.95
N PHE A 110 10.21 -5.54 -2.78
CA PHE A 110 10.93 -4.38 -2.29
C PHE A 110 9.99 -3.25 -1.90
N CYS A 111 10.02 -2.85 -0.62
CA CYS A 111 9.20 -1.76 -0.10
C CYS A 111 9.88 -0.41 -0.33
N HIS A 112 9.21 0.53 -1.00
CA HIS A 112 9.68 1.90 -1.15
C HIS A 112 9.52 2.74 0.13
N PHE A 113 8.83 2.22 1.15
CA PHE A 113 8.54 2.83 2.44
C PHE A 113 9.30 2.18 3.61
N ASP A 114 9.37 2.86 4.77
CA ASP A 114 9.99 2.31 5.97
C ASP A 114 9.07 1.29 6.67
N SER A 115 9.07 0.06 6.16
CA SER A 115 8.35 -1.03 6.82
C SER A 115 9.07 -1.53 8.07
N LYS A 116 8.32 -1.80 9.14
CA LYS A 116 8.82 -2.49 10.35
C LYS A 116 8.78 -4.01 10.21
N LEU A 117 8.09 -4.51 9.20
CA LEU A 117 7.86 -5.94 8.99
C LEU A 117 8.93 -6.59 8.11
N THR A 118 9.74 -5.79 7.42
CA THR A 118 10.85 -6.29 6.61
C THR A 118 12.03 -5.33 6.63
N SER A 119 13.23 -5.88 6.43
CA SER A 119 14.42 -5.10 6.14
C SER A 119 14.59 -4.82 4.63
N TYR A 120 13.86 -5.53 3.76
CA TYR A 120 13.94 -5.38 2.32
C TYR A 120 13.14 -4.13 1.87
N CYS A 121 13.67 -2.97 2.20
CA CYS A 121 13.02 -1.69 1.95
C CYS A 121 14.03 -0.57 1.65
N ALA A 122 13.54 0.49 1.00
CA ALA A 122 14.36 1.60 0.53
C ALA A 122 15.18 2.29 1.63
N PRO A 123 14.68 2.54 2.86
CA PRO A 123 15.48 3.12 3.93
C PRO A 123 16.62 2.23 4.44
N LYS A 124 16.46 0.90 4.40
CA LYS A 124 17.40 -0.03 5.05
C LYS A 124 18.38 -0.70 4.08
N GLN A 125 17.92 -1.12 2.92
CA GLN A 125 18.74 -1.85 1.93
C GLN A 125 18.90 -1.14 0.59
N GLY A 126 18.23 -0.01 0.39
CA GLY A 126 18.23 0.78 -0.84
C GLY A 126 18.91 2.14 -0.67
N PRO A 127 18.28 3.21 -1.17
CA PRO A 127 18.86 4.57 -1.19
C PRO A 127 18.94 5.26 0.17
N GLY A 128 18.56 4.62 1.28
CA GLY A 128 18.58 5.20 2.62
C GLY A 128 17.48 6.24 2.88
N ARG A 129 16.45 6.28 2.07
CA ARG A 129 15.36 7.26 2.11
C ARG A 129 14.01 6.58 2.02
N ASP A 130 12.98 7.12 2.68
CA ASP A 130 11.59 6.72 2.50
C ASP A 130 11.00 7.41 1.26
N LEU A 131 10.97 6.66 0.15
CA LEU A 131 10.53 7.18 -1.14
C LEU A 131 9.02 7.42 -1.20
N VAL A 132 8.24 6.68 -0.41
CA VAL A 132 6.79 6.89 -0.30
C VAL A 132 6.50 8.20 0.46
N LYS A 133 7.25 8.48 1.52
CA LYS A 133 7.15 9.77 2.22
C LYS A 133 7.45 10.95 1.29
N GLU A 134 8.56 10.88 0.55
CA GLU A 134 8.92 11.92 -0.43
C GLU A 134 7.82 12.11 -1.50
N TYR A 135 7.26 11.02 -2.00
CA TYR A 135 6.17 11.05 -2.97
C TYR A 135 4.91 11.73 -2.41
N VAL A 136 4.49 11.33 -1.21
CA VAL A 136 3.28 11.88 -0.56
C VAL A 136 3.43 13.39 -0.31
N GLU A 137 4.58 13.80 0.21
CA GLU A 137 4.89 15.22 0.46
C GLU A 137 4.87 16.04 -0.84
N ALA A 138 5.50 15.52 -1.90
CA ALA A 138 5.54 16.18 -3.20
C ALA A 138 4.15 16.28 -3.86
N ALA A 139 3.38 15.19 -3.86
CA ALA A 139 2.03 15.18 -4.44
C ALA A 139 1.10 16.18 -3.73
N ARG A 140 1.14 16.23 -2.40
CA ARG A 140 0.34 17.17 -1.60
C ARG A 140 0.75 18.63 -1.81
N ALA A 141 2.05 18.90 -1.95
CA ALA A 141 2.55 20.25 -2.22
C ALA A 141 1.98 20.83 -3.53
N GLU A 142 1.69 19.98 -4.51
CA GLU A 142 1.05 20.35 -5.76
C GLU A 142 -0.48 20.23 -5.77
N GLY A 143 -1.07 19.88 -4.63
CA GLY A 143 -2.53 19.72 -4.48
C GLY A 143 -3.09 18.46 -5.16
N MET A 144 -2.25 17.45 -5.41
CA MET A 144 -2.66 16.17 -5.97
C MET A 144 -3.27 15.27 -4.89
N ARG A 145 -4.27 14.47 -5.25
CA ARG A 145 -4.71 13.36 -4.44
C ARG A 145 -3.70 12.23 -4.51
N VAL A 146 -3.53 11.52 -3.39
CA VAL A 146 -2.48 10.53 -3.19
C VAL A 146 -3.05 9.13 -3.28
N GLY A 147 -2.46 8.31 -4.14
CA GLY A 147 -2.77 6.90 -4.26
C GLY A 147 -1.53 6.01 -4.09
N PHE A 148 -1.78 4.83 -3.57
CA PHE A 148 -0.79 3.77 -3.43
C PHE A 148 -1.17 2.56 -4.27
N TYR A 149 -0.24 2.05 -5.06
CA TYR A 149 -0.29 0.70 -5.61
C TYR A 149 0.43 -0.22 -4.64
N TYR A 150 -0.16 -1.36 -4.37
CA TYR A 150 0.42 -2.39 -3.52
C TYR A 150 0.15 -3.78 -4.09
N SER A 151 1.22 -4.55 -4.34
CA SER A 151 1.10 -5.94 -4.74
C SER A 151 0.77 -6.83 -3.54
N LEU A 152 -0.29 -7.64 -3.66
CA LEU A 152 -0.59 -8.70 -2.70
C LEU A 152 0.41 -9.86 -2.82
N MET A 153 0.93 -10.12 -4.05
CA MET A 153 2.00 -11.06 -4.28
C MET A 153 3.35 -10.53 -3.80
N ASP A 154 4.22 -11.43 -3.36
CA ASP A 154 5.57 -11.11 -2.95
C ASP A 154 6.50 -12.32 -3.22
N TRP A 155 7.35 -12.18 -4.24
CA TRP A 155 8.31 -13.23 -4.64
C TRP A 155 9.50 -13.34 -3.72
N HIS A 156 9.80 -12.30 -2.95
CA HIS A 156 10.90 -12.26 -1.98
C HIS A 156 10.53 -12.93 -0.65
N HIS A 157 9.26 -12.81 -0.24
CA HIS A 157 8.83 -13.34 1.06
C HIS A 157 8.88 -14.88 1.06
N PRO A 158 9.51 -15.53 2.06
CA PRO A 158 9.70 -16.99 2.07
C PRO A 158 8.38 -17.79 2.06
N ASP A 159 7.30 -17.21 2.55
CA ASP A 159 5.98 -17.82 2.53
C ASP A 159 5.16 -17.46 1.27
N GLY A 160 5.63 -16.52 0.43
CA GLY A 160 4.90 -16.06 -0.76
C GLY A 160 4.61 -17.18 -1.75
N ALA A 161 5.60 -17.99 -2.10
CA ALA A 161 5.42 -19.14 -3.00
C ALA A 161 4.67 -20.32 -2.33
N ARG A 162 4.61 -20.39 -1.00
CA ARG A 162 4.06 -21.50 -0.24
C ARG A 162 2.62 -21.27 0.22
N CYS A 163 2.16 -20.03 0.24
CA CYS A 163 0.87 -19.63 0.83
C CYS A 163 -0.35 -20.35 0.23
N ALA A 164 -0.25 -20.84 -1.02
CA ALA A 164 -1.34 -21.56 -1.66
C ALA A 164 -1.50 -23.02 -1.19
N THR A 165 -0.43 -23.63 -0.65
CA THR A 165 -0.39 -25.07 -0.33
C THR A 165 -0.07 -25.36 1.13
N ASP A 166 0.35 -24.36 1.90
CA ASP A 166 0.71 -24.48 3.32
C ASP A 166 -0.08 -23.44 4.12
N GLU A 167 -1.03 -23.90 4.92
CA GLU A 167 -1.92 -23.01 5.71
C GLU A 167 -1.15 -22.17 6.73
N ALA A 168 -0.11 -22.72 7.36
CA ALA A 168 0.70 -21.95 8.30
C ALA A 168 1.51 -20.86 7.59
N ALA A 169 2.02 -21.13 6.40
CA ALA A 169 2.67 -20.12 5.54
C ALA A 169 1.65 -19.06 5.09
N ARG A 170 0.44 -19.47 4.70
CA ARG A 170 -0.64 -18.54 4.34
C ARG A 170 -0.95 -17.55 5.46
N LEU A 171 -1.17 -18.05 6.67
CA LEU A 171 -1.49 -17.20 7.82
C LEU A 171 -0.41 -16.18 8.13
N ARG A 172 0.87 -16.57 8.09
CA ARG A 172 2.00 -15.64 8.30
C ARG A 172 2.09 -14.62 7.18
N PHE A 173 1.92 -15.07 5.92
CA PHE A 173 2.01 -14.19 4.76
C PHE A 173 0.87 -13.18 4.71
N VAL A 174 -0.37 -13.60 4.95
CA VAL A 174 -1.53 -12.70 5.02
C VAL A 174 -1.36 -11.68 6.15
N ALA A 175 -0.90 -12.10 7.33
CA ALA A 175 -0.61 -11.18 8.42
C ALA A 175 0.46 -10.13 8.05
N TYR A 176 1.51 -10.54 7.33
CA TYR A 176 2.53 -9.64 6.80
C TYR A 176 1.95 -8.62 5.81
N ILE A 177 1.16 -9.08 4.83
CA ILE A 177 0.50 -8.21 3.83
C ILE A 177 -0.44 -7.19 4.50
N HIS A 178 -1.33 -7.65 5.39
CA HIS A 178 -2.25 -6.77 6.13
C HIS A 178 -1.49 -5.77 6.99
N GLY A 179 -0.40 -6.20 7.61
CA GLY A 179 0.47 -5.34 8.42
C GLY A 179 1.10 -4.22 7.60
N GLN A 180 1.64 -4.52 6.42
CA GLN A 180 2.21 -3.50 5.52
C GLN A 180 1.17 -2.52 4.98
N ILE A 181 -0.04 -3.00 4.63
CA ILE A 181 -1.14 -2.13 4.23
C ILE A 181 -1.52 -1.19 5.39
N ARG A 182 -1.56 -1.71 6.62
CA ARG A 182 -1.79 -0.87 7.82
C ARG A 182 -0.71 0.20 7.97
N GLU A 183 0.59 -0.14 7.82
CA GLU A 183 1.68 0.84 7.86
C GLU A 183 1.47 1.96 6.83
N LEU A 184 1.14 1.61 5.59
CA LEU A 184 0.89 2.56 4.51
C LEU A 184 -0.29 3.50 4.83
N LEU A 185 -1.35 2.99 5.44
CA LEU A 185 -2.56 3.77 5.71
C LEU A 185 -2.53 4.54 7.04
N THR A 186 -1.51 4.32 7.88
CA THR A 186 -1.34 5.03 9.17
C THR A 186 -0.19 6.02 9.18
N ASN A 187 0.89 5.76 8.45
CA ASN A 187 2.13 6.53 8.58
C ASN A 187 2.23 7.74 7.63
N TYR A 188 1.36 7.83 6.63
CA TYR A 188 1.48 8.82 5.54
C TYR A 188 0.29 9.79 5.47
N GLY A 189 -0.55 9.84 6.52
CA GLY A 189 -1.73 10.71 6.58
C GLY A 189 -2.85 10.24 5.64
N LYS A 190 -3.64 11.19 5.11
CA LYS A 190 -4.77 10.85 4.25
C LYS A 190 -4.31 10.23 2.93
N ILE A 191 -4.88 9.07 2.59
CA ILE A 191 -4.68 8.38 1.32
C ILE A 191 -6.02 8.31 0.58
N ASP A 192 -6.02 8.71 -0.68
CA ASP A 192 -7.25 8.79 -1.48
C ASP A 192 -7.52 7.53 -2.30
N ILE A 193 -6.47 6.76 -2.66
CA ILE A 193 -6.57 5.55 -3.48
C ILE A 193 -5.67 4.46 -2.91
N LEU A 194 -6.21 3.24 -2.80
CA LEU A 194 -5.44 2.01 -2.64
C LEU A 194 -5.70 1.08 -3.82
N TRP A 195 -4.65 0.80 -4.58
CA TRP A 195 -4.69 -0.05 -5.76
C TRP A 195 -4.02 -1.38 -5.45
N TYR A 196 -4.80 -2.41 -5.18
CA TYR A 196 -4.30 -3.78 -5.09
C TYR A 196 -3.90 -4.31 -6.47
N ASP A 197 -2.85 -5.11 -6.50
CA ASP A 197 -2.47 -5.84 -7.70
C ASP A 197 -2.13 -7.29 -7.37
N VAL A 198 -2.35 -8.17 -8.36
CA VAL A 198 -2.09 -9.61 -8.35
C VAL A 198 -2.65 -10.31 -7.11
N SER A 199 -3.92 -10.70 -7.20
CA SER A 199 -4.62 -11.42 -6.14
C SER A 199 -4.37 -12.94 -6.13
N TRP A 200 -3.80 -13.53 -7.19
CA TRP A 200 -3.41 -14.93 -7.15
C TRP A 200 -2.09 -15.12 -6.37
N PRO A 201 -1.76 -16.28 -5.76
CA PRO A 201 -2.47 -17.54 -5.95
C PRO A 201 -3.67 -17.75 -5.01
N LEU A 202 -4.00 -16.81 -4.14
CA LEU A 202 -5.12 -16.95 -3.20
C LEU A 202 -6.40 -16.34 -3.77
N ASP A 203 -7.54 -16.86 -3.33
CA ASP A 203 -8.85 -16.25 -3.53
C ASP A 203 -9.17 -15.22 -2.42
N ALA A 204 -10.37 -14.63 -2.46
CA ALA A 204 -10.80 -13.65 -1.48
C ALA A 204 -10.80 -14.19 -0.04
N LYS A 205 -11.16 -15.46 0.14
CA LYS A 205 -11.14 -16.13 1.44
C LYS A 205 -9.71 -16.36 1.93
N GLY A 206 -8.84 -16.81 1.03
CA GLY A 206 -7.42 -17.04 1.33
C GLY A 206 -6.70 -15.76 1.74
N TRP A 207 -6.99 -14.63 1.12
CA TRP A 207 -6.48 -13.30 1.49
C TRP A 207 -7.15 -12.71 2.73
N GLU A 208 -8.23 -13.29 3.26
CA GLU A 208 -9.08 -12.66 4.27
C GLU A 208 -9.53 -11.26 3.83
N SER A 209 -9.96 -11.13 2.56
CA SER A 209 -10.20 -9.83 1.91
C SER A 209 -11.24 -8.97 2.64
N GLU A 210 -12.27 -9.57 3.26
CA GLU A 210 -13.24 -8.82 4.08
C GLU A 210 -12.55 -8.13 5.24
N LYS A 211 -11.79 -8.89 6.03
CA LYS A 211 -11.04 -8.37 7.19
C LYS A 211 -10.01 -7.33 6.78
N MET A 212 -9.34 -7.54 5.64
CA MET A 212 -8.40 -6.57 5.07
C MET A 212 -9.10 -5.27 4.71
N ASN A 213 -10.23 -5.32 4.01
CA ASN A 213 -10.97 -4.13 3.58
C ASN A 213 -11.67 -3.43 4.76
N ASP A 214 -12.19 -4.18 5.74
CA ASP A 214 -12.69 -3.59 6.98
C ASP A 214 -11.64 -2.74 7.67
N MET A 215 -10.42 -3.26 7.80
CA MET A 215 -9.28 -2.50 8.31
C MET A 215 -8.97 -1.26 7.47
N VAL A 216 -8.97 -1.38 6.15
CA VAL A 216 -8.70 -0.26 5.23
C VAL A 216 -9.71 0.86 5.41
N PHE A 217 -11.01 0.55 5.41
CA PHE A 217 -12.07 1.54 5.57
C PHE A 217 -12.17 2.11 6.99
N GLN A 218 -11.81 1.33 8.01
CA GLN A 218 -11.68 1.86 9.38
C GLN A 218 -10.56 2.90 9.49
N LEU A 219 -9.41 2.66 8.83
CA LEU A 219 -8.26 3.57 8.86
C LEU A 219 -8.47 4.79 7.95
N GLN A 220 -9.11 4.61 6.80
CA GLN A 220 -9.29 5.61 5.77
C GLN A 220 -10.72 5.54 5.19
N PRO A 221 -11.75 6.08 5.87
CA PRO A 221 -13.16 5.90 5.47
C PRO A 221 -13.52 6.42 4.07
N ALA A 222 -12.77 7.42 3.57
CA ALA A 222 -13.01 8.03 2.26
C ALA A 222 -12.12 7.46 1.14
N ILE A 223 -11.36 6.40 1.40
CA ILE A 223 -10.43 5.82 0.42
C ILE A 223 -11.20 5.12 -0.72
N THR A 224 -10.67 5.26 -1.93
CA THR A 224 -11.13 4.49 -3.09
C THR A 224 -10.24 3.25 -3.23
N VAL A 225 -10.85 2.08 -3.34
CA VAL A 225 -10.14 0.79 -3.47
C VAL A 225 -10.61 0.11 -4.75
N ASN A 226 -9.68 -0.45 -5.55
CA ASN A 226 -10.04 -1.25 -6.71
C ASN A 226 -10.46 -2.68 -6.28
N ASN A 227 -11.05 -3.44 -7.21
CA ASN A 227 -11.58 -4.79 -6.95
C ASN A 227 -10.59 -5.94 -7.18
N ARG A 228 -9.29 -5.68 -7.25
CA ARG A 228 -8.28 -6.72 -7.53
C ARG A 228 -7.94 -7.61 -6.34
N ASP A 229 -8.47 -7.34 -5.18
CA ASP A 229 -8.52 -8.26 -4.03
C ASP A 229 -9.58 -9.37 -4.21
N ARG A 230 -10.28 -9.39 -5.36
CA ARG A 230 -11.37 -10.27 -5.79
C ARG A 230 -12.68 -10.12 -5.03
N LYS A 231 -12.80 -9.17 -4.12
CA LYS A 231 -14.04 -8.98 -3.36
C LYS A 231 -14.47 -7.52 -3.20
N SER A 232 -13.55 -6.56 -3.18
CA SER A 232 -13.96 -5.16 -3.07
C SER A 232 -14.82 -4.76 -4.27
N VAL A 233 -16.02 -4.29 -3.96
CA VAL A 233 -16.89 -3.63 -4.93
C VAL A 233 -16.49 -2.16 -4.94
N VAL A 234 -15.98 -1.71 -6.05
CA VAL A 234 -15.64 -0.29 -6.28
C VAL A 234 -16.87 0.58 -6.16
#